data_fb35ecc0346f60bf6c51521bbadad4db
#
_entry.id   fb35ecc0346f60bf6c51521bbadad4db
#
_cell.length_a   1.000
_cell.length_b   1.000
_cell.length_c   1.000
_cell.angle_alpha   90.00
_cell.angle_beta   90.00
_cell.angle_gamma   90.00
#
_symmetry.space_group_name_H-M   'P 1'
#
loop_
_entity.id
_entity.type
_entity.pdbx_description
1 polymer ?
#
loop_
_entity_poly.entity_id
_entity_poly.type
_entity_poly.pdbx_seq_one_letter_code
_entity_poly.pdbx_strand_id
1 'polypeptide(L)'
;RPRPSLVRSVAAAGGTAAGFAVMFGGGVIEFIVAGIIGALVQLTISRLPDQEGLPLSCLVGGFMAAALTILAVSLVGRGNISLIVWSIMMPLLPGLAFTNGIRDSMHGDMVSGGARISDAVMRAVVLAAGAGVAMWAYIQLGGSVTWSL
;
A
#
# COMPACT_ATOMS: atom_id res chain seq x y z
N ARG A 1 -8.55 23.04 2.65
CA ARG A 1 -7.55 22.65 3.67
C ARG A 1 -6.18 22.67 3.02
N PRO A 2 -5.16 23.27 3.63
CA PRO A 2 -3.81 23.27 3.06
C PRO A 2 -3.34 21.84 2.89
N ARG A 3 -2.82 21.52 1.68
CA ARG A 3 -2.23 20.21 1.42
C ARG A 3 -1.04 20.03 2.38
N PRO A 4 -0.95 18.93 3.11
CA PRO A 4 0.21 18.69 3.97
C PRO A 4 1.48 18.76 3.11
N SER A 5 2.55 19.31 3.67
CA SER A 5 3.83 19.38 2.94
C SER A 5 4.24 17.97 2.50
N LEU A 6 4.72 17.82 1.27
CA LEU A 6 5.17 16.53 0.70
C LEU A 6 6.03 15.73 1.69
N VAL A 7 6.93 16.43 2.39
CA VAL A 7 7.82 15.83 3.39
C VAL A 7 7.04 15.19 4.54
N ARG A 8 6.00 15.87 5.05
CA ARG A 8 5.17 15.30 6.14
C ARG A 8 4.39 14.08 5.69
N SER A 9 3.86 14.10 4.45
CA SER A 9 3.10 12.97 3.90
C SER A 9 3.99 11.75 3.68
N VAL A 10 5.19 11.96 3.13
CA VAL A 10 6.17 10.90 2.88
C VAL A 10 6.71 10.32 4.20
N ALA A 11 7.05 11.18 5.17
CA ALA A 11 7.51 10.74 6.47
C ALA A 11 6.44 9.96 7.25
N ALA A 12 5.18 10.41 7.18
CA ALA A 12 4.06 9.71 7.81
C ALA A 12 3.83 8.33 7.17
N ALA A 13 3.86 8.22 5.85
CA ALA A 13 3.69 6.95 5.16
C ALA A 13 4.83 5.96 5.45
N GLY A 14 6.08 6.43 5.46
CA GLY A 14 7.22 5.61 5.86
C GLY A 14 7.13 5.15 7.32
N GLY A 15 6.77 6.06 8.23
CA GLY A 15 6.60 5.74 9.65
C GLY A 15 5.46 4.75 9.92
N THR A 16 4.32 4.89 9.21
CA THR A 16 3.21 3.95 9.34
C THR A 16 3.55 2.58 8.77
N ALA A 17 4.19 2.50 7.60
CA ALA A 17 4.65 1.23 7.03
C ALA A 17 5.64 0.51 7.94
N ALA A 18 6.60 1.23 8.52
CA ALA A 18 7.54 0.69 9.48
C ALA A 18 6.83 0.19 10.76
N GLY A 19 5.87 0.96 11.27
CA GLY A 19 5.05 0.57 12.43
C GLY A 19 4.25 -0.71 12.19
N PHE A 20 3.63 -0.85 11.02
CA PHE A 20 2.94 -2.09 10.66
C PHE A 20 3.89 -3.28 10.50
N ALA A 21 5.12 -3.08 10.00
CA ALA A 21 6.12 -4.14 9.94
C ALA A 21 6.40 -4.73 11.33
N VAL A 22 6.52 -3.89 12.35
CA VAL A 22 6.67 -4.36 13.74
C VAL A 22 5.42 -5.06 14.25
N MET A 23 4.24 -4.50 13.96
CA MET A 23 2.95 -5.12 14.36
C MET A 23 2.77 -6.53 13.80
N PHE A 24 3.24 -6.77 12.58
CA PHE A 24 3.19 -8.10 11.95
C PHE A 24 4.34 -9.03 12.38
N GLY A 25 5.12 -8.65 13.38
CA GLY A 25 6.20 -9.47 13.92
C GLY A 25 7.50 -9.38 13.12
N GLY A 26 7.66 -8.36 12.28
CA GLY A 26 8.89 -8.11 11.55
C GLY A 26 10.03 -7.65 12.46
N GLY A 27 11.25 -8.00 12.06
CA GLY A 27 12.47 -7.57 12.74
C GLY A 27 12.93 -6.17 12.31
N VAL A 28 14.14 -5.82 12.72
CA VAL A 28 14.74 -4.50 12.42
C VAL A 28 14.92 -4.28 10.91
N ILE A 29 15.20 -5.35 10.17
CA ILE A 29 15.40 -5.28 8.71
C ILE A 29 14.07 -4.93 8.03
N GLU A 30 13.00 -5.63 8.38
CA GLU A 30 11.65 -5.39 7.85
C GLU A 30 11.15 -3.98 8.19
N PHE A 31 11.44 -3.51 9.40
CA PHE A 31 11.13 -2.15 9.84
C PHE A 31 11.79 -1.09 8.94
N ILE A 32 13.10 -1.21 8.72
CA ILE A 32 13.85 -0.23 7.92
C ILE A 32 13.43 -0.29 6.45
N VAL A 33 13.33 -1.50 5.89
CA VAL A 33 12.98 -1.70 4.48
C VAL A 33 11.55 -1.23 4.21
N ALA A 34 10.57 -1.60 5.05
CA ALA A 34 9.19 -1.15 4.92
C ALA A 34 9.07 0.37 5.03
N GLY A 35 9.81 1.00 5.95
CA GLY A 35 9.83 2.45 6.12
C GLY A 35 10.36 3.18 4.89
N ILE A 36 11.49 2.76 4.35
CA ILE A 36 12.11 3.36 3.16
C ILE A 36 11.21 3.18 1.93
N ILE A 37 10.75 1.96 1.68
CA ILE A 37 9.92 1.66 0.51
C ILE A 37 8.56 2.36 0.63
N GLY A 38 7.94 2.36 1.81
CA GLY A 38 6.68 3.08 2.06
C GLY A 38 6.80 4.57 1.77
N ALA A 39 7.92 5.20 2.15
CA ALA A 39 8.23 6.60 1.83
C ALA A 39 8.41 6.81 0.32
N LEU A 40 9.12 5.94 -0.38
CA LEU A 40 9.33 6.01 -1.83
C LEU A 40 8.02 5.84 -2.61
N VAL A 41 7.21 4.87 -2.23
CA VAL A 41 5.89 4.64 -2.84
C VAL A 41 5.00 5.86 -2.68
N GLN A 42 4.95 6.44 -1.48
CA GLN A 42 4.16 7.65 -1.20
C GLN A 42 4.67 8.85 -2.02
N LEU A 43 5.98 9.00 -2.15
CA LEU A 43 6.58 10.05 -2.97
C LEU A 43 6.17 9.91 -4.44
N THR A 44 6.19 8.69 -4.97
CA THR A 44 5.80 8.41 -6.35
C THR A 44 4.31 8.69 -6.57
N ILE A 45 3.45 8.20 -5.68
CA ILE A 45 2.00 8.45 -5.74
C ILE A 45 1.70 9.95 -5.69
N SER A 46 2.41 10.69 -4.83
CA SER A 46 2.23 12.15 -4.70
C SER A 46 2.60 12.95 -5.96
N ARG A 47 3.37 12.35 -6.87
CA ARG A 47 3.78 12.97 -8.15
C ARG A 47 2.90 12.58 -9.31
N LEU A 48 2.08 11.55 -9.17
CA LEU A 48 1.14 11.14 -10.20
C LEU A 48 -0.05 12.10 -10.24
N PRO A 49 -0.45 12.57 -11.44
CA PRO A 49 -1.69 13.34 -11.56
C PRO A 49 -2.89 12.46 -11.23
N ASP A 50 -3.75 12.95 -10.35
CA ASP A 50 -5.07 12.33 -10.11
C ASP A 50 -5.87 12.42 -11.41
N GLN A 51 -5.95 11.32 -12.14
CA GLN A 51 -6.85 11.21 -13.28
C GLN A 51 -8.22 10.74 -12.78
N GLU A 52 -9.23 11.55 -13.03
CA GLU A 52 -10.62 11.23 -12.73
C GLU A 52 -11.00 9.92 -13.47
N GLY A 53 -11.33 8.89 -12.71
CA GLY A 53 -11.93 7.66 -13.24
C GLY A 53 -11.15 6.36 -13.06
N LEU A 54 -9.82 6.35 -13.09
CA LEU A 54 -9.04 5.15 -12.76
C LEU A 54 -8.09 5.44 -11.59
N PRO A 55 -8.08 4.58 -10.55
CA PRO A 55 -7.13 4.72 -9.45
C PRO A 55 -5.73 4.24 -9.87
N LEU A 56 -5.17 4.85 -10.91
CA LEU A 56 -3.81 4.57 -11.42
C LEU A 56 -2.76 4.68 -10.32
N SER A 57 -2.94 5.64 -9.41
CA SER A 57 -2.09 5.79 -8.23
C SER A 57 -2.08 4.55 -7.34
N CYS A 58 -3.22 3.87 -7.19
CA CYS A 58 -3.31 2.63 -6.42
C CYS A 58 -2.63 1.47 -7.15
N LEU A 59 -2.83 1.33 -8.47
CA LEU A 59 -2.18 0.30 -9.27
C LEU A 59 -0.65 0.43 -9.21
N VAL A 60 -0.16 1.63 -9.49
CA VAL A 60 1.29 1.93 -9.45
C VAL A 60 1.83 1.76 -8.04
N GLY A 61 1.09 2.21 -7.01
CA GLY A 61 1.46 2.05 -5.61
C GLY A 61 1.62 0.58 -5.20
N GLY A 62 0.65 -0.27 -5.55
CA GLY A 62 0.70 -1.71 -5.29
C GLY A 62 1.84 -2.41 -6.04
N PHE A 63 2.00 -2.11 -7.32
CA PHE A 63 3.09 -2.66 -8.14
C PHE A 63 4.46 -2.25 -7.59
N MET A 64 4.67 -0.97 -7.30
CA MET A 64 5.94 -0.47 -6.76
C MET A 64 6.23 -1.01 -5.36
N ALA A 65 5.22 -1.13 -4.50
CA ALA A 65 5.40 -1.72 -3.18
C ALA A 65 5.95 -3.14 -3.27
N ALA A 66 5.38 -3.98 -4.13
CA ALA A 66 5.84 -5.36 -4.32
C ALA A 66 7.20 -5.41 -5.04
N ALA A 67 7.37 -4.71 -6.15
CA ALA A 67 8.60 -4.73 -6.95
C ALA A 67 9.82 -4.24 -6.16
N LEU A 68 9.69 -3.12 -5.45
CA LEU A 68 10.79 -2.59 -4.61
C LEU A 68 11.10 -3.49 -3.43
N THR A 69 10.08 -4.14 -2.84
CA THR A 69 10.29 -5.10 -1.76
C THR A 69 11.06 -6.33 -2.24
N ILE A 70 10.66 -6.88 -3.38
CA ILE A 70 11.37 -8.01 -4.01
C ILE A 70 12.83 -7.64 -4.26
N LEU A 71 13.06 -6.48 -4.87
CA LEU A 71 14.41 -5.99 -5.15
C LEU A 71 15.23 -5.81 -3.85
N ALA A 72 14.66 -5.17 -2.84
CA ALA A 72 15.34 -4.93 -1.57
C ALA A 72 15.70 -6.23 -0.85
N VAL A 73 14.77 -7.19 -0.77
CA VAL A 73 15.00 -8.48 -0.12
C VAL A 73 16.03 -9.32 -0.92
N SER A 74 16.00 -9.24 -2.25
CA SER A 74 17.00 -9.92 -3.09
C SER A 74 18.42 -9.35 -2.90
N LEU A 75 18.54 -8.04 -2.68
CA LEU A 75 19.83 -7.38 -2.43
C LEU A 75 20.36 -7.63 -1.02
N VAL A 76 19.49 -7.62 -0.03
CA VAL A 76 19.87 -7.83 1.39
C VAL A 76 20.06 -9.32 1.69
N GLY A 77 19.45 -10.21 0.91
CA GLY A 77 19.49 -11.66 1.12
C GLY A 77 18.74 -12.15 2.36
N ARG A 78 17.99 -11.27 3.04
CA ARG A 78 17.21 -11.53 4.25
C ARG A 78 15.97 -10.67 4.26
N GLY A 79 14.88 -11.18 4.86
CA GLY A 79 13.62 -10.48 5.06
C GLY A 79 12.44 -11.25 4.47
N ASN A 80 11.27 -11.03 5.06
CA ASN A 80 10.03 -11.65 4.61
C ASN A 80 9.33 -10.72 3.61
N ILE A 81 9.34 -11.08 2.32
CA ILE A 81 8.74 -10.29 1.24
C ILE A 81 7.26 -10.02 1.54
N SER A 82 6.52 -11.05 1.93
CA SER A 82 5.09 -10.94 2.20
C SER A 82 4.80 -9.94 3.31
N LEU A 83 5.52 -10.04 4.43
CA LEU A 83 5.35 -9.16 5.58
C LEU A 83 5.62 -7.69 5.22
N ILE A 84 6.70 -7.43 4.50
CA ILE A 84 7.07 -6.07 4.09
C ILE A 84 6.01 -5.50 3.14
N VAL A 85 5.56 -6.26 2.14
CA VAL A 85 4.52 -5.82 1.19
C VAL A 85 3.22 -5.50 1.93
N TRP A 86 2.77 -6.38 2.84
CA TRP A 86 1.57 -6.14 3.64
C TRP A 86 1.69 -4.85 4.46
N SER A 87 2.85 -4.62 5.07
CA SER A 87 3.10 -3.43 5.89
C SER A 87 3.04 -2.13 5.09
N ILE A 88 3.54 -2.15 3.86
CA ILE A 88 3.51 -0.98 2.96
C ILE A 88 2.10 -0.76 2.40
N MET A 89 1.34 -1.83 2.16
CA MET A 89 -0.01 -1.72 1.61
C MET A 89 -1.02 -1.16 2.63
N MET A 90 -0.82 -1.38 3.94
CA MET A 90 -1.75 -0.91 4.98
C MET A 90 -2.06 0.59 4.92
N PRO A 91 -1.09 1.50 4.88
CA PRO A 91 -1.39 2.93 4.76
C PRO A 91 -1.96 3.34 3.40
N LEU A 92 -1.82 2.51 2.36
CA LEU A 92 -2.36 2.77 1.03
C LEU A 92 -3.82 2.34 0.89
N LEU A 93 -4.32 1.47 1.78
CA LEU A 93 -5.72 1.06 1.78
C LEU A 93 -6.64 2.24 2.12
N PRO A 94 -7.75 2.42 1.40
CA PRO A 94 -8.68 3.53 1.60
C PRO A 94 -9.59 3.32 2.83
N GLY A 95 -8.98 3.07 4.02
CA GLY A 95 -9.69 2.75 5.25
C GLY A 95 -10.63 3.85 5.72
N LEU A 96 -10.21 5.12 5.62
CA LEU A 96 -11.06 6.26 6.00
C LEU A 96 -12.28 6.41 5.07
N ALA A 97 -12.13 6.19 3.78
CA ALA A 97 -13.24 6.24 2.83
C ALA A 97 -14.25 5.12 3.13
N PHE A 98 -13.76 3.93 3.43
CA PHE A 98 -14.59 2.79 3.80
C PHE A 98 -15.35 3.02 5.11
N THR A 99 -14.66 3.48 6.16
CA THR A 99 -15.28 3.78 7.47
C THR A 99 -16.30 4.89 7.37
N ASN A 100 -16.00 5.96 6.63
CA ASN A 100 -16.94 7.06 6.41
C ASN A 100 -18.17 6.60 5.59
N GLY A 101 -17.97 5.73 4.60
CA GLY A 101 -19.08 5.14 3.84
C GLY A 101 -20.04 4.32 4.72
N ILE A 102 -19.50 3.51 5.63
CA ILE A 102 -20.31 2.78 6.61
C ILE A 102 -21.07 3.76 7.52
N ARG A 103 -20.39 4.78 8.03
CA ARG A 103 -20.98 5.78 8.89
C ARG A 103 -22.13 6.51 8.20
N ASP A 104 -21.95 6.94 6.96
CA ASP A 104 -22.99 7.63 6.18
C ASP A 104 -24.20 6.71 5.98
N SER A 105 -23.98 5.43 5.65
CA SER A 105 -25.05 4.44 5.53
C SER A 105 -25.82 4.25 6.85
N MET A 106 -25.14 4.24 7.99
CA MET A 106 -25.76 4.12 9.31
C MET A 106 -26.62 5.36 9.69
N HIS A 107 -26.31 6.53 9.13
CA HIS A 107 -27.07 7.75 9.32
C HIS A 107 -28.24 7.91 8.31
N GLY A 108 -28.49 6.88 7.51
CA GLY A 108 -29.61 6.84 6.56
C GLY A 108 -29.26 7.33 5.15
N ASP A 109 -28.05 7.80 4.89
CA ASP A 109 -27.60 8.18 3.55
C ASP A 109 -26.96 6.98 2.84
N MET A 110 -27.79 6.02 2.45
CA MET A 110 -27.36 4.77 1.83
C MET A 110 -26.73 4.98 0.45
N VAL A 111 -27.14 6.01 -0.29
CA VAL A 111 -26.63 6.28 -1.64
C VAL A 111 -25.21 6.81 -1.56
N SER A 112 -24.96 7.79 -0.73
CA SER A 112 -23.64 8.38 -0.52
C SER A 112 -22.69 7.40 0.16
N GLY A 113 -23.16 6.69 1.18
CA GLY A 113 -22.40 5.64 1.87
C GLY A 113 -22.01 4.49 0.95
N GLY A 114 -22.95 3.99 0.15
CA GLY A 114 -22.71 2.93 -0.83
C GLY A 114 -21.70 3.33 -1.90
N ALA A 115 -21.79 4.55 -2.42
CA ALA A 115 -20.85 5.07 -3.40
C ALA A 115 -19.42 5.13 -2.85
N ARG A 116 -19.24 5.60 -1.60
CA ARG A 116 -17.93 5.67 -0.93
C ARG A 116 -17.34 4.29 -0.66
N ILE A 117 -18.16 3.33 -0.23
CA ILE A 117 -17.72 1.94 -0.01
C ILE A 117 -17.29 1.31 -1.33
N SER A 118 -18.06 1.49 -2.40
CA SER A 118 -17.73 0.97 -3.73
C SER A 118 -16.41 1.54 -4.26
N ASP A 119 -16.19 2.84 -4.12
CA ASP A 119 -14.90 3.47 -4.50
C ASP A 119 -13.73 2.91 -3.67
N ALA A 120 -13.92 2.75 -2.36
CA ALA A 120 -12.89 2.19 -1.49
C ALA A 120 -12.54 0.73 -1.85
N VAL A 121 -13.54 -0.09 -2.14
CA VAL A 121 -13.35 -1.49 -2.57
C VAL A 121 -12.64 -1.53 -3.93
N MET A 122 -13.04 -0.70 -4.88
CA MET A 122 -12.38 -0.63 -6.19
C MET A 122 -10.90 -0.28 -6.05
N ARG A 123 -10.56 0.71 -5.24
CA ARG A 123 -9.16 1.10 -4.97
C ARG A 123 -8.36 -0.02 -4.32
N ALA A 124 -8.96 -0.74 -3.37
CA ALA A 124 -8.31 -1.88 -2.72
C ALA A 124 -8.03 -3.02 -3.71
N VAL A 125 -8.99 -3.34 -4.60
CA VAL A 125 -8.84 -4.36 -5.64
C VAL A 125 -7.73 -3.97 -6.62
N VAL A 126 -7.70 -2.72 -7.08
CA VAL A 126 -6.67 -2.23 -8.01
C VAL A 126 -5.28 -2.23 -7.36
N LEU A 127 -5.19 -1.85 -6.08
CA LEU A 127 -3.95 -1.92 -5.31
C LEU A 127 -3.44 -3.37 -5.22
N ALA A 128 -4.31 -4.31 -4.88
CA ALA A 128 -3.98 -5.73 -4.80
C ALA A 128 -3.59 -6.31 -6.17
N ALA A 129 -4.25 -5.91 -7.24
CA ALA A 129 -3.92 -6.31 -8.60
C ALA A 129 -2.51 -5.84 -8.99
N GLY A 130 -2.13 -4.60 -8.67
CA GLY A 130 -0.78 -4.06 -8.90
C GLY A 130 0.30 -4.89 -8.22
N ALA A 131 0.12 -5.19 -6.93
CA ALA A 131 1.04 -6.04 -6.18
C ALA A 131 1.08 -7.48 -6.70
N GLY A 132 -0.09 -8.03 -7.06
CA GLY A 132 -0.22 -9.37 -7.61
C GLY A 132 0.53 -9.55 -8.92
N VAL A 133 0.47 -8.57 -9.81
CA VAL A 133 1.21 -8.58 -11.09
C VAL A 133 2.72 -8.59 -10.84
N ALA A 134 3.23 -7.78 -9.92
CA ALA A 134 4.65 -7.76 -9.58
C ALA A 134 5.13 -9.07 -8.97
N MET A 135 4.35 -9.66 -8.05
CA MET A 135 4.66 -10.96 -7.45
C MET A 135 4.61 -12.10 -8.48
N TRP A 136 3.60 -12.09 -9.36
CA TRP A 136 3.48 -13.07 -10.42
C TRP A 136 4.68 -13.04 -11.37
N ALA A 137 5.09 -11.83 -11.79
CA ALA A 137 6.27 -11.65 -12.63
C ALA A 137 7.55 -12.20 -11.96
N TYR A 138 7.71 -11.96 -10.66
CA TYR A 138 8.83 -12.48 -9.89
C TYR A 138 8.87 -14.01 -9.84
N ILE A 139 7.73 -14.67 -9.65
CA ILE A 139 7.62 -16.13 -9.66
C ILE A 139 8.00 -16.69 -11.03
N GLN A 140 7.56 -16.04 -12.12
CA GLN A 140 7.92 -16.46 -13.48
C GLN A 140 9.43 -16.36 -13.77
N LEU A 141 10.11 -15.43 -13.12
CA LEU A 141 11.56 -15.27 -13.22
C LEU A 141 12.34 -16.28 -12.32
N GLY A 142 11.67 -17.25 -11.72
CA GLY A 142 12.28 -18.28 -10.88
C GLY A 142 12.45 -17.88 -9.41
N GLY A 143 11.83 -16.79 -8.98
CA GLY A 143 11.82 -16.37 -7.59
C GLY A 143 10.88 -17.24 -6.73
N SER A 144 11.27 -17.51 -5.50
CA SER A 144 10.43 -18.18 -4.51
C SER A 144 9.88 -17.16 -3.51
N VAL A 145 8.57 -17.02 -3.44
CA VAL A 145 7.92 -16.22 -2.39
C VAL A 145 7.65 -17.16 -1.22
N THR A 146 8.37 -16.98 -0.12
CA THR A 146 8.11 -17.73 1.11
C THR A 146 6.89 -17.13 1.80
N TRP A 147 5.77 -17.83 1.75
CA TRP A 147 4.57 -17.54 2.53
C TRP A 147 4.77 -18.11 3.93
N SER A 148 5.49 -17.43 4.79
CA SER A 148 5.51 -17.78 6.21
C SER A 148 4.42 -16.98 6.91
N LEU A 149 3.34 -17.68 7.28
CA LEU A 149 2.37 -17.20 8.26
C LEU A 149 3.00 -17.24 9.64
#